data_edb20d46511c64281cd0fd4ed135aa94
#
_entry.id   edb20d46511c64281cd0fd4ed135aa94
#
_cell.length_a   1.000
_cell.length_b   1.000
_cell.length_c   1.000
_cell.angle_alpha   90.00
_cell.angle_beta   90.00
_cell.angle_gamma   90.00
#
_symmetry.space_group_name_H-M   'P 1'
#
loop_
_entity.id
_entity.type
_entity.pdbx_description
1 polymer ?
#
loop_
_entity_poly.entity_id
_entity_poly.type
_entity_poly.pdbx_seq_one_letter_code
_entity_poly.pdbx_strand_id
1 'polypeptide(L)'
;MSMEEKQNSQTSLDFNQNIFKPTSREEIVEIVKNCYKKNIPLEINGLKSKNKIGRNFQSEKTLDLSDYKGIIDYKPEELYIKVKAGTPLKEIIVELDKNNQQLAFEPNDFGYLFSGQSNSGSIGGVVSCNFAGSRRFKVGSVRDHILGFQGINGKGETIKSGGTVVMNVTGYDLSKLVSGSFGTLTILTELSIKVLPKPETSKTLIIKNPHLKKALDFLGKALSSSTDPSGGVFYPDYFGKDFVLNDLTHDGGLTAIRIEGPTNSVDQRANRLSKELGLLDQELSILESEQSNIFWNRTKNLEVFKSLKSNLLRIVLPMSETLQVIQKLKNFEIKYFIDWGGGLIWASFDQLNTKILSEIKDTVKKHQGYITLIKVEEDLKASADIFTIDPIKYKISEKIKRSFDPKRIFNPGKMYTGI
;
A
#
# COMPACT_ATOMS: atom_id res chain seq x y z
N MET A 1 -24.78 -51.64 17.09
CA MET A 1 -23.36 -51.26 17.24
C MET A 1 -23.25 -49.81 16.84
N SER A 2 -22.88 -49.06 17.80
CA SER A 2 -22.98 -47.66 18.05
C SER A 2 -22.31 -46.74 17.01
N MET A 3 -23.11 -45.79 16.54
CA MET A 3 -22.61 -44.53 15.99
C MET A 3 -22.27 -43.62 17.19
N GLU A 4 -21.04 -43.66 17.64
CA GLU A 4 -20.48 -42.66 18.55
C GLU A 4 -18.96 -42.91 18.59
N GLU A 5 -18.22 -41.99 18.01
CA GLU A 5 -16.85 -41.61 18.33
C GLU A 5 -16.18 -40.90 17.12
N LYS A 6 -16.77 -39.75 16.73
CA LYS A 6 -15.93 -38.73 16.12
C LYS A 6 -15.32 -37.92 17.29
N GLN A 7 -14.23 -38.42 17.81
CA GLN A 7 -13.39 -37.68 18.77
C GLN A 7 -12.98 -36.35 18.17
N ASN A 8 -13.50 -35.28 18.76
CA ASN A 8 -12.96 -33.93 18.70
C ASN A 8 -11.54 -33.95 19.26
N SER A 9 -10.54 -34.12 18.43
CA SER A 9 -9.18 -33.78 18.78
C SER A 9 -9.04 -32.26 18.75
N GLN A 10 -9.59 -31.58 19.76
CA GLN A 10 -9.15 -30.24 20.11
C GLN A 10 -7.69 -30.36 20.54
N THR A 11 -6.76 -30.12 19.65
CA THR A 11 -5.37 -29.88 19.97
C THR A 11 -5.36 -28.66 20.88
N SER A 12 -5.17 -28.89 22.19
CA SER A 12 -5.05 -27.79 23.16
C SER A 12 -3.86 -26.91 22.75
N LEU A 13 -4.14 -25.63 22.53
CA LEU A 13 -3.11 -24.64 22.19
C LEU A 13 -2.07 -24.59 23.32
N ASP A 14 -0.79 -24.82 22.98
CA ASP A 14 0.30 -24.63 23.93
C ASP A 14 0.63 -23.14 24.05
N PHE A 15 0.19 -22.52 25.13
CA PHE A 15 0.44 -21.10 25.42
C PHE A 15 1.87 -20.79 25.90
N ASN A 16 2.76 -21.78 26.04
CA ASN A 16 4.17 -21.54 26.36
C ASN A 16 4.97 -21.14 25.13
N GLN A 17 4.53 -21.51 23.93
CA GLN A 17 5.20 -21.11 22.68
C GLN A 17 5.16 -19.59 22.46
N ASN A 18 6.22 -19.07 21.79
CA ASN A 18 6.32 -17.64 21.47
C ASN A 18 5.63 -17.26 20.15
N ILE A 19 5.41 -18.23 19.26
CA ILE A 19 4.80 -18.01 17.94
C ILE A 19 3.59 -18.92 17.80
N PHE A 20 2.43 -18.33 17.58
CA PHE A 20 1.19 -19.03 17.28
C PHE A 20 0.93 -19.00 15.77
N LYS A 21 0.59 -20.15 15.19
CA LYS A 21 0.21 -20.27 13.77
C LYS A 21 -1.20 -20.88 13.66
N PRO A 22 -2.24 -20.11 13.93
CA PRO A 22 -3.60 -20.61 13.91
C PRO A 22 -4.03 -20.98 12.48
N THR A 23 -4.86 -22.00 12.37
CA THR A 23 -5.50 -22.47 11.14
C THR A 23 -7.00 -22.18 11.11
N SER A 24 -7.58 -21.89 12.29
CA SER A 24 -9.00 -21.56 12.48
C SER A 24 -9.18 -20.20 13.17
N ARG A 25 -10.38 -19.66 13.01
CA ARG A 25 -10.77 -18.40 13.69
C ARG A 25 -10.92 -18.63 15.20
N GLU A 26 -11.37 -19.78 15.59
CA GLU A 26 -11.57 -20.19 16.98
C GLU A 26 -10.23 -20.18 17.72
N GLU A 27 -9.17 -20.71 17.12
CA GLU A 27 -7.81 -20.63 17.67
C GLU A 27 -7.33 -19.19 17.83
N ILE A 28 -7.59 -18.31 16.84
CA ILE A 28 -7.23 -16.88 16.95
C ILE A 28 -7.96 -16.24 18.14
N VAL A 29 -9.26 -16.52 18.31
CA VAL A 29 -10.06 -16.01 19.43
C VAL A 29 -9.49 -16.47 20.77
N GLU A 30 -9.13 -17.74 20.89
CA GLU A 30 -8.58 -18.32 22.10
C GLU A 30 -7.22 -17.69 22.47
N ILE A 31 -6.33 -17.54 21.47
CA ILE A 31 -5.03 -16.88 21.66
C ILE A 31 -5.22 -15.44 22.17
N VAL A 32 -6.11 -14.67 21.53
CA VAL A 32 -6.37 -13.28 21.91
C VAL A 32 -6.96 -13.20 23.32
N LYS A 33 -7.94 -14.04 23.67
CA LYS A 33 -8.50 -14.06 25.01
C LYS A 33 -7.47 -14.37 26.10
N ASN A 34 -6.55 -15.30 25.82
CA ASN A 34 -5.45 -15.61 26.72
C ASN A 34 -4.48 -14.42 26.87
N CYS A 35 -4.05 -13.81 25.76
CA CYS A 35 -3.19 -12.64 25.77
C CYS A 35 -3.87 -11.45 26.47
N TYR A 36 -5.16 -11.24 26.23
CA TYR A 36 -5.96 -10.20 26.91
C TYR A 36 -6.03 -10.44 28.42
N LYS A 37 -6.32 -11.68 28.85
CA LYS A 37 -6.40 -12.03 30.29
C LYS A 37 -5.08 -11.74 30.98
N LYS A 38 -3.96 -12.14 30.37
CA LYS A 38 -2.61 -12.03 30.95
C LYS A 38 -1.92 -10.70 30.65
N ASN A 39 -2.54 -9.81 29.86
CA ASN A 39 -1.98 -8.54 29.38
C ASN A 39 -0.67 -8.71 28.57
N ILE A 40 -0.63 -9.73 27.70
CA ILE A 40 0.55 -10.07 26.90
C ILE A 40 0.51 -9.33 25.55
N PRO A 41 1.53 -8.52 25.21
CA PRO A 41 1.66 -7.88 23.92
C PRO A 41 1.82 -8.91 22.78
N LEU A 42 1.08 -8.72 21.69
CA LEU A 42 0.98 -9.63 20.56
C LEU A 42 1.39 -8.93 19.27
N GLU A 43 2.46 -9.41 18.65
CA GLU A 43 2.81 -9.02 17.29
C GLU A 43 1.94 -9.78 16.30
N ILE A 44 1.27 -9.06 15.39
CA ILE A 44 0.40 -9.65 14.38
C ILE A 44 1.12 -9.61 13.03
N ASN A 45 1.38 -10.77 12.46
CA ASN A 45 2.06 -10.94 11.19
C ASN A 45 1.22 -11.77 10.21
N GLY A 46 1.32 -11.43 8.91
CA GLY A 46 1.04 -12.34 7.82
C GLY A 46 2.38 -12.83 7.23
N LEU A 47 2.64 -12.56 5.94
CA LEU A 47 3.89 -12.96 5.28
C LEU A 47 5.07 -11.97 5.47
N LYS A 48 5.00 -11.11 6.45
CA LYS A 48 6.08 -10.22 6.93
C LYS A 48 6.69 -9.26 5.89
N SER A 49 6.07 -9.07 4.73
CA SER A 49 6.60 -8.20 3.65
C SER A 49 6.70 -6.72 4.04
N LYS A 50 5.97 -6.29 5.06
CA LYS A 50 5.86 -4.89 5.51
C LYS A 50 6.13 -4.71 7.01
N ASN A 51 6.61 -5.75 7.69
CA ASN A 51 6.82 -5.71 9.14
C ASN A 51 7.90 -4.70 9.57
N LYS A 52 8.83 -4.36 8.67
CA LYS A 52 9.85 -3.33 8.91
C LYS A 52 9.31 -1.90 8.85
N ILE A 53 8.11 -1.68 8.30
CA ILE A 53 7.46 -0.37 8.31
C ILE A 53 6.78 -0.13 9.65
N GLY A 54 6.89 1.10 10.17
CA GLY A 54 6.39 1.46 11.49
C GLY A 54 7.48 1.46 12.55
N ARG A 55 7.12 1.83 13.77
CA ARG A 55 8.04 1.89 14.91
C ARG A 55 8.46 0.49 15.34
N ASN A 56 9.62 0.39 15.96
CA ASN A 56 9.99 -0.79 16.72
C ASN A 56 9.15 -0.85 18.00
N PHE A 57 8.69 -2.03 18.35
CA PHE A 57 7.96 -2.28 19.58
C PHE A 57 8.35 -3.64 20.14
N GLN A 58 8.12 -3.82 21.43
CA GLN A 58 8.36 -5.11 22.10
C GLN A 58 7.07 -5.90 22.15
N SER A 59 7.13 -7.16 21.73
CA SER A 59 6.06 -8.14 21.86
C SER A 59 6.61 -9.38 22.55
N GLU A 60 5.81 -10.00 23.40
CA GLU A 60 6.17 -11.26 24.04
C GLU A 60 5.79 -12.45 23.17
N LYS A 61 4.72 -12.29 22.38
CA LYS A 61 4.16 -13.34 21.55
C LYS A 61 3.93 -12.82 20.12
N THR A 62 3.96 -13.74 19.17
CA THR A 62 3.67 -13.46 17.75
C THR A 62 2.49 -14.31 17.30
N LEU A 63 1.52 -13.67 16.65
CA LEU A 63 0.44 -14.31 15.91
C LEU A 63 0.80 -14.28 14.42
N ASP A 64 1.17 -15.40 13.86
CA ASP A 64 1.53 -15.58 12.46
C ASP A 64 0.34 -16.18 11.71
N LEU A 65 -0.32 -15.37 10.86
CA LEU A 65 -1.50 -15.75 10.10
C LEU A 65 -1.17 -16.45 8.77
N SER A 66 0.09 -16.83 8.52
CA SER A 66 0.50 -17.45 7.25
C SER A 66 -0.24 -18.74 6.92
N ASP A 67 -0.66 -19.48 7.95
CA ASP A 67 -1.41 -20.74 7.81
C ASP A 67 -2.93 -20.52 7.80
N TYR A 68 -3.39 -19.32 8.18
CA TYR A 68 -4.81 -18.91 8.10
C TYR A 68 -5.12 -18.29 6.73
N LYS A 69 -5.14 -19.10 5.68
CA LYS A 69 -5.21 -18.68 4.29
C LYS A 69 -6.26 -19.44 3.47
N GLY A 70 -6.60 -18.90 2.32
CA GLY A 70 -7.47 -19.49 1.32
C GLY A 70 -8.53 -18.53 0.81
N ILE A 71 -9.00 -18.79 -0.41
CA ILE A 71 -10.14 -18.12 -1.02
C ILE A 71 -11.41 -18.79 -0.47
N ILE A 72 -12.32 -17.98 0.07
CA ILE A 72 -13.57 -18.44 0.69
C ILE A 72 -14.69 -18.47 -0.36
N ASP A 73 -14.76 -17.41 -1.17
CA ASP A 73 -15.76 -17.23 -2.21
C ASP A 73 -15.23 -16.28 -3.28
N TYR A 74 -15.58 -16.54 -4.54
CA TYR A 74 -15.25 -15.66 -5.64
C TYR A 74 -16.37 -15.65 -6.66
N LYS A 75 -16.92 -14.47 -6.92
CA LYS A 75 -18.00 -14.24 -7.87
C LYS A 75 -17.52 -13.24 -8.93
N PRO A 76 -16.96 -13.72 -10.04
CA PRO A 76 -16.46 -12.85 -11.10
C PRO A 76 -17.53 -11.91 -11.67
N GLU A 77 -18.76 -12.41 -11.82
CA GLU A 77 -19.90 -11.66 -12.32
C GLU A 77 -20.37 -10.55 -11.38
N GLU A 78 -20.14 -10.71 -10.06
CA GLU A 78 -20.48 -9.74 -9.02
C GLU A 78 -19.27 -8.84 -8.66
N LEU A 79 -18.12 -9.07 -9.30
CA LEU A 79 -16.89 -8.28 -9.11
C LEU A 79 -16.39 -8.25 -7.66
N TYR A 80 -16.46 -9.36 -6.93
CA TYR A 80 -15.83 -9.47 -5.61
C TYR A 80 -15.15 -10.81 -5.39
N ILE A 81 -14.16 -10.78 -4.51
CA ILE A 81 -13.51 -11.98 -3.96
C ILE A 81 -13.51 -11.90 -2.43
N LYS A 82 -13.84 -13.00 -1.77
CA LYS A 82 -13.79 -13.15 -0.31
C LYS A 82 -12.66 -14.10 0.07
N VAL A 83 -11.77 -13.66 0.93
CA VAL A 83 -10.54 -14.37 1.26
C VAL A 83 -10.23 -14.32 2.76
N LYS A 84 -9.48 -15.31 3.27
CA LYS A 84 -8.85 -15.24 4.58
C LYS A 84 -7.67 -14.26 4.57
N ALA A 85 -7.44 -13.53 5.66
CA ALA A 85 -6.46 -12.44 5.70
C ALA A 85 -5.00 -12.89 5.51
N GLY A 86 -4.65 -14.12 5.86
CA GLY A 86 -3.31 -14.68 5.64
C GLY A 86 -3.03 -15.09 4.20
N THR A 87 -4.04 -15.08 3.30
CA THR A 87 -3.88 -15.53 1.91
C THR A 87 -2.80 -14.71 1.19
N PRO A 88 -1.80 -15.38 0.57
CA PRO A 88 -0.78 -14.72 -0.23
C PRO A 88 -1.41 -13.92 -1.38
N LEU A 89 -0.94 -12.69 -1.56
CA LEU A 89 -1.43 -11.83 -2.63
C LEU A 89 -1.26 -12.47 -4.02
N LYS A 90 -0.17 -13.22 -4.20
CA LYS A 90 0.11 -13.95 -5.45
C LYS A 90 -0.98 -14.98 -5.79
N GLU A 91 -1.49 -15.71 -4.80
CA GLU A 91 -2.58 -16.69 -5.02
C GLU A 91 -3.86 -15.99 -5.48
N ILE A 92 -4.18 -14.83 -4.90
CA ILE A 92 -5.34 -14.02 -5.29
C ILE A 92 -5.19 -13.51 -6.72
N ILE A 93 -4.02 -12.99 -7.09
CA ILE A 93 -3.76 -12.48 -8.44
C ILE A 93 -3.92 -13.60 -9.47
N VAL A 94 -3.36 -14.80 -9.22
CA VAL A 94 -3.48 -15.94 -10.12
C VAL A 94 -4.95 -16.35 -10.30
N GLU A 95 -5.77 -16.30 -9.24
CA GLU A 95 -7.19 -16.63 -9.34
C GLU A 95 -7.98 -15.59 -10.16
N LEU A 96 -7.70 -14.30 -9.92
CA LEU A 96 -8.34 -13.20 -10.66
C LEU A 96 -7.96 -13.22 -12.14
N ASP A 97 -6.71 -13.61 -12.46
CA ASP A 97 -6.21 -13.69 -13.85
C ASP A 97 -7.01 -14.66 -14.71
N LYS A 98 -7.55 -15.75 -14.14
CA LYS A 98 -8.39 -16.71 -14.85
C LYS A 98 -9.67 -16.10 -15.44
N ASN A 99 -10.15 -15.01 -14.84
CA ASN A 99 -11.35 -14.29 -15.24
C ASN A 99 -11.05 -12.89 -15.79
N ASN A 100 -9.81 -12.59 -16.20
CA ASN A 100 -9.37 -11.28 -16.67
C ASN A 100 -9.72 -10.14 -15.69
N GLN A 101 -9.60 -10.41 -14.38
CA GLN A 101 -9.86 -9.43 -13.32
C GLN A 101 -8.59 -9.08 -12.58
N GLN A 102 -8.64 -8.00 -11.80
CA GLN A 102 -7.49 -7.46 -11.08
C GLN A 102 -7.87 -6.73 -9.78
N LEU A 103 -6.90 -6.62 -8.88
CA LEU A 103 -6.91 -5.68 -7.78
C LEU A 103 -6.47 -4.30 -8.31
N ALA A 104 -7.44 -3.46 -8.68
CA ALA A 104 -7.16 -2.22 -9.40
C ALA A 104 -6.34 -1.20 -8.61
N PHE A 105 -6.32 -1.27 -7.29
CA PHE A 105 -5.50 -0.42 -6.42
C PHE A 105 -3.99 -0.71 -6.49
N GLU A 106 -3.56 -1.66 -7.30
CA GLU A 106 -2.15 -1.99 -7.57
C GLU A 106 -1.31 -2.20 -6.31
N PRO A 107 -1.52 -3.30 -5.57
CA PRO A 107 -0.76 -3.56 -4.35
C PRO A 107 0.75 -3.67 -4.63
N ASN A 108 1.55 -2.99 -3.79
CA ASN A 108 3.00 -2.95 -3.92
C ASN A 108 3.67 -4.24 -3.42
N ASP A 109 4.75 -4.64 -4.06
CA ASP A 109 5.69 -5.63 -3.55
C ASP A 109 6.88 -4.95 -2.89
N PHE A 110 6.84 -4.82 -1.57
CA PHE A 110 7.95 -4.26 -0.80
C PHE A 110 9.07 -5.26 -0.47
N GLY A 111 8.92 -6.53 -0.87
CA GLY A 111 9.95 -7.54 -0.65
C GLY A 111 11.29 -7.13 -1.25
N TYR A 112 11.27 -6.59 -2.46
CA TYR A 112 12.49 -6.08 -3.11
C TYR A 112 13.20 -5.00 -2.30
N LEU A 113 12.44 -4.11 -1.64
CA LEU A 113 12.99 -3.01 -0.86
C LEU A 113 13.65 -3.49 0.45
N PHE A 114 13.11 -4.54 1.08
CA PHE A 114 13.53 -4.99 2.41
C PHE A 114 14.37 -6.26 2.43
N SER A 115 14.17 -7.18 1.49
CA SER A 115 14.86 -8.48 1.44
C SER A 115 15.62 -8.74 0.13
N GLY A 116 15.48 -7.86 -0.86
CA GLY A 116 16.03 -8.06 -2.20
C GLY A 116 15.30 -9.11 -3.04
N GLN A 117 14.27 -9.74 -2.51
CA GLN A 117 13.45 -10.76 -3.19
C GLN A 117 11.98 -10.36 -3.19
N SER A 118 11.23 -10.85 -4.18
CA SER A 118 9.78 -10.65 -4.23
C SER A 118 9.10 -11.21 -2.99
N ASN A 119 8.34 -10.37 -2.30
CA ASN A 119 7.42 -10.75 -1.25
C ASN A 119 6.27 -9.73 -1.20
N SER A 120 5.25 -9.95 -1.98
CA SER A 120 4.06 -9.10 -2.03
C SER A 120 3.21 -9.19 -0.74
N GLY A 121 3.46 -10.21 0.07
CA GLY A 121 2.82 -10.40 1.36
C GLY A 121 1.43 -11.03 1.29
N SER A 122 0.73 -10.99 2.44
CA SER A 122 -0.67 -11.43 2.55
C SER A 122 -1.63 -10.27 2.32
N ILE A 123 -2.85 -10.60 1.91
CA ILE A 123 -3.91 -9.59 1.67
C ILE A 123 -4.27 -8.82 2.94
N GLY A 124 -4.28 -9.47 4.10
CA GLY A 124 -4.48 -8.78 5.39
C GLY A 124 -3.40 -7.73 5.66
N GLY A 125 -2.13 -8.03 5.33
CA GLY A 125 -1.03 -7.07 5.43
C GLY A 125 -1.16 -5.91 4.42
N VAL A 126 -1.67 -6.18 3.22
CA VAL A 126 -1.96 -5.14 2.21
C VAL A 126 -3.04 -4.19 2.71
N VAL A 127 -4.15 -4.72 3.23
CA VAL A 127 -5.25 -3.91 3.79
C VAL A 127 -4.78 -3.13 5.02
N SER A 128 -4.10 -3.79 5.94
CA SER A 128 -3.61 -3.15 7.17
C SER A 128 -2.65 -1.98 6.92
N CYS A 129 -1.89 -1.99 5.81
CA CYS A 129 -0.97 -0.90 5.47
C CYS A 129 -1.57 0.13 4.50
N ASN A 130 -2.59 -0.22 3.73
CA ASN A 130 -3.30 0.65 2.77
C ASN A 130 -2.37 1.38 1.76
N PHE A 131 -1.32 0.71 1.30
CA PHE A 131 -0.50 1.22 0.20
C PHE A 131 -1.10 0.86 -1.15
N ALA A 132 -1.06 1.80 -2.09
CA ALA A 132 -1.61 1.66 -3.43
C ALA A 132 -0.62 2.18 -4.48
N GLY A 133 -0.67 1.61 -5.67
CA GLY A 133 0.14 2.02 -6.82
C GLY A 133 -0.40 3.26 -7.53
N SER A 134 0.07 3.44 -8.76
CA SER A 134 -0.12 4.68 -9.52
C SER A 134 -1.57 4.95 -9.94
N ARG A 135 -2.44 3.92 -10.01
CA ARG A 135 -3.89 4.11 -10.31
C ARG A 135 -4.67 4.79 -9.19
N ARG A 136 -4.05 5.06 -8.04
CA ARG A 136 -4.76 5.57 -6.86
C ARG A 136 -5.63 6.80 -7.13
N PHE A 137 -5.16 7.76 -7.94
CA PHE A 137 -5.94 8.97 -8.22
C PHE A 137 -7.20 8.70 -9.05
N LYS A 138 -7.23 7.59 -9.80
CA LYS A 138 -8.37 7.18 -10.62
C LYS A 138 -9.33 6.21 -9.90
N VAL A 139 -8.79 5.20 -9.22
CA VAL A 139 -9.60 4.11 -8.65
C VAL A 139 -9.68 4.12 -7.13
N GLY A 140 -8.96 5.02 -6.45
CA GLY A 140 -8.83 5.03 -5.00
C GLY A 140 -7.72 4.12 -4.48
N SER A 141 -7.65 3.99 -3.16
CA SER A 141 -6.68 3.17 -2.45
C SER A 141 -7.27 1.81 -2.06
N VAL A 142 -6.50 0.98 -1.36
CA VAL A 142 -6.95 -0.33 -0.87
C VAL A 142 -8.27 -0.22 -0.10
N ARG A 143 -8.39 0.75 0.81
CA ARG A 143 -9.59 0.97 1.64
C ARG A 143 -10.87 1.22 0.83
N ASP A 144 -10.74 1.75 -0.39
CA ASP A 144 -11.87 2.08 -1.26
C ASP A 144 -12.39 0.84 -2.01
N HIS A 145 -11.65 -0.28 -1.92
CA HIS A 145 -11.99 -1.58 -2.51
C HIS A 145 -12.44 -2.62 -1.47
N ILE A 146 -12.39 -2.31 -0.16
CA ILE A 146 -12.85 -3.24 0.87
C ILE A 146 -14.36 -3.08 1.06
N LEU A 147 -15.12 -4.08 0.63
CA LEU A 147 -16.58 -4.13 0.77
C LEU A 147 -17.00 -4.52 2.18
N GLY A 148 -16.19 -5.32 2.85
CA GLY A 148 -16.43 -5.76 4.21
C GLY A 148 -15.29 -6.58 4.78
N PHE A 149 -15.31 -6.76 6.09
CA PHE A 149 -14.35 -7.59 6.79
C PHE A 149 -14.97 -8.31 8.00
N GLN A 150 -14.33 -9.38 8.40
CA GLN A 150 -14.45 -9.95 9.74
C GLN A 150 -13.10 -9.83 10.43
N GLY A 151 -13.11 -9.61 11.72
CA GLY A 151 -11.90 -9.49 12.51
C GLY A 151 -12.17 -9.77 13.99
N ILE A 152 -11.09 -9.78 14.77
CA ILE A 152 -11.12 -10.03 16.22
C ILE A 152 -10.54 -8.80 16.90
N ASN A 153 -11.28 -8.24 17.86
CA ASN A 153 -10.83 -7.10 18.66
C ASN A 153 -9.90 -7.55 19.81
N GLY A 154 -9.34 -6.59 20.54
CA GLY A 154 -8.40 -6.86 21.65
C GLY A 154 -8.97 -7.66 22.82
N LYS A 155 -10.31 -7.82 22.92
CA LYS A 155 -10.97 -8.65 23.91
C LYS A 155 -11.19 -10.11 23.45
N GLY A 156 -10.89 -10.42 22.18
CA GLY A 156 -11.19 -11.72 21.57
C GLY A 156 -12.64 -11.84 21.09
N GLU A 157 -13.33 -10.72 20.88
CA GLU A 157 -14.67 -10.69 20.32
C GLU A 157 -14.61 -10.55 18.79
N THR A 158 -15.45 -11.30 18.09
CA THR A 158 -15.56 -11.18 16.63
C THR A 158 -16.33 -9.91 16.28
N ILE A 159 -15.76 -9.12 15.38
CA ILE A 159 -16.37 -7.93 14.79
C ILE A 159 -16.57 -8.16 13.29
N LYS A 160 -17.66 -7.62 12.76
CA LYS A 160 -17.98 -7.67 11.32
C LYS A 160 -18.48 -6.29 10.89
N SER A 161 -18.03 -5.85 9.73
CA SER A 161 -18.54 -4.63 9.09
C SER A 161 -18.58 -4.85 7.57
N GLY A 162 -19.64 -4.32 6.95
CA GLY A 162 -19.86 -4.49 5.53
C GLY A 162 -20.33 -5.89 5.14
N GLY A 163 -20.22 -6.19 3.85
CA GLY A 163 -20.67 -7.44 3.25
C GLY A 163 -19.91 -7.73 1.96
N THR A 164 -20.65 -8.18 0.94
CA THR A 164 -20.15 -8.42 -0.43
C THR A 164 -20.70 -7.40 -1.44
N VAL A 165 -21.58 -6.49 -1.01
CA VAL A 165 -22.21 -5.49 -1.86
C VAL A 165 -21.50 -4.15 -1.77
N VAL A 166 -21.45 -3.43 -2.89
CA VAL A 166 -20.75 -2.14 -3.00
C VAL A 166 -21.40 -1.05 -2.13
N MET A 167 -22.72 -1.10 -1.93
CA MET A 167 -23.44 -0.10 -1.15
C MET A 167 -23.95 -0.70 0.17
N ASN A 168 -23.21 -0.45 1.24
CA ASN A 168 -23.66 -0.74 2.62
C ASN A 168 -24.03 0.57 3.31
N VAL A 169 -25.32 0.78 3.51
CA VAL A 169 -25.87 2.04 4.06
C VAL A 169 -26.13 1.96 5.59
N THR A 170 -25.82 0.84 6.22
CA THR A 170 -26.10 0.61 7.64
C THR A 170 -24.81 0.71 8.48
N GLY A 171 -24.80 1.66 9.43
CA GLY A 171 -23.72 1.80 10.40
C GLY A 171 -22.48 2.54 9.90
N TYR A 172 -21.43 2.54 10.72
CA TYR A 172 -20.14 3.14 10.36
C TYR A 172 -19.36 2.24 9.41
N ASP A 173 -18.67 2.84 8.46
CA ASP A 173 -17.75 2.14 7.55
C ASP A 173 -16.43 1.81 8.28
N LEU A 174 -16.47 0.77 9.10
CA LEU A 174 -15.29 0.30 9.82
C LEU A 174 -14.22 -0.28 8.87
N SER A 175 -14.59 -0.71 7.66
CA SER A 175 -13.62 -1.19 6.66
C SER A 175 -12.60 -0.11 6.31
N LYS A 176 -13.06 1.14 6.19
CA LYS A 176 -12.17 2.29 5.97
C LYS A 176 -11.32 2.65 7.17
N LEU A 177 -11.82 2.38 8.39
CA LEU A 177 -11.09 2.64 9.62
C LEU A 177 -9.94 1.64 9.84
N VAL A 178 -10.20 0.35 9.62
CA VAL A 178 -9.19 -0.69 9.84
C VAL A 178 -8.13 -0.73 8.75
N SER A 179 -8.45 -0.22 7.54
CA SER A 179 -7.49 -0.08 6.46
C SER A 179 -6.47 1.01 6.77
N GLY A 180 -5.20 0.63 6.84
CA GLY A 180 -4.11 1.54 7.23
C GLY A 180 -3.87 1.61 8.74
N SER A 181 -4.46 0.72 9.54
CA SER A 181 -4.24 0.64 11.00
C SER A 181 -2.99 -0.14 11.41
N PHE A 182 -2.24 -0.72 10.49
CA PHE A 182 -1.05 -1.53 10.76
C PHE A 182 -1.27 -2.67 11.77
N GLY A 183 -2.50 -3.20 11.82
CA GLY A 183 -2.86 -4.27 12.77
C GLY A 183 -2.95 -3.82 14.22
N THR A 184 -3.03 -2.51 14.50
CA THR A 184 -3.14 -1.99 15.87
C THR A 184 -4.57 -1.99 16.41
N LEU A 185 -5.59 -2.09 15.55
CA LEU A 185 -6.99 -2.03 15.96
C LEU A 185 -7.65 -3.41 16.06
N THR A 186 -7.41 -4.25 15.08
CA THR A 186 -8.06 -5.56 14.98
C THR A 186 -7.18 -6.56 14.23
N ILE A 187 -7.31 -7.83 14.53
CA ILE A 187 -6.80 -8.91 13.73
C ILE A 187 -7.82 -9.16 12.62
N LEU A 188 -7.47 -8.85 11.39
CA LEU A 188 -8.30 -9.18 10.23
C LEU A 188 -8.32 -10.70 10.04
N THR A 189 -9.50 -11.28 9.88
CA THR A 189 -9.67 -12.71 9.59
C THR A 189 -10.19 -12.96 8.19
N GLU A 190 -11.24 -12.29 7.78
CA GLU A 190 -11.83 -12.41 6.45
C GLU A 190 -11.99 -11.05 5.79
N LEU A 191 -11.82 -10.98 4.49
CA LEU A 191 -11.92 -9.76 3.69
C LEU A 191 -12.78 -10.01 2.46
N SER A 192 -13.78 -9.16 2.22
CA SER A 192 -14.51 -9.08 0.96
C SER A 192 -13.96 -7.89 0.18
N ILE A 193 -13.43 -8.13 -1.00
CA ILE A 193 -12.67 -7.14 -1.77
C ILE A 193 -13.31 -6.99 -3.14
N LYS A 194 -13.59 -5.74 -3.53
CA LYS A 194 -14.01 -5.39 -4.87
C LYS A 194 -12.85 -5.61 -5.85
N VAL A 195 -13.14 -6.31 -6.93
CA VAL A 195 -12.23 -6.49 -8.06
C VAL A 195 -12.76 -5.77 -9.28
N LEU A 196 -11.90 -5.50 -10.26
CA LEU A 196 -12.31 -4.86 -11.52
C LEU A 196 -11.80 -5.70 -12.69
N PRO A 197 -12.46 -5.64 -13.86
CA PRO A 197 -11.92 -6.20 -15.09
C PRO A 197 -10.54 -5.61 -15.40
N LYS A 198 -9.65 -6.41 -15.98
CA LYS A 198 -8.42 -5.88 -16.56
C LYS A 198 -8.77 -5.06 -17.81
N PRO A 199 -8.06 -3.95 -18.08
CA PRO A 199 -8.20 -3.27 -19.36
C PRO A 199 -7.74 -4.19 -20.51
N GLU A 200 -8.37 -4.07 -21.68
CA GLU A 200 -7.96 -4.82 -22.88
C GLU A 200 -6.53 -4.48 -23.29
N THR A 201 -6.19 -3.19 -23.21
CA THR A 201 -4.86 -2.68 -23.54
C THR A 201 -4.45 -1.52 -22.66
N SER A 202 -3.15 -1.24 -22.68
CA SER A 202 -2.53 -0.14 -21.96
C SER A 202 -1.46 0.49 -22.85
N LYS A 203 -1.47 1.82 -23.00
CA LYS A 203 -0.40 2.59 -23.60
C LYS A 203 0.16 3.58 -22.60
N THR A 204 1.49 3.74 -22.64
CA THR A 204 2.17 4.76 -21.83
C THR A 204 2.90 5.75 -22.73
N LEU A 205 2.51 7.00 -22.62
CA LEU A 205 3.22 8.11 -23.25
C LEU A 205 4.44 8.43 -22.38
N ILE A 206 5.63 8.30 -22.97
CA ILE A 206 6.90 8.68 -22.34
C ILE A 206 7.35 10.00 -22.96
N ILE A 207 7.34 11.06 -22.15
CA ILE A 207 7.79 12.40 -22.53
C ILE A 207 9.20 12.58 -22.02
N LYS A 208 10.13 12.87 -22.95
CA LYS A 208 11.57 12.93 -22.70
C LYS A 208 12.01 14.29 -22.14
N ASN A 209 12.98 14.24 -21.23
CA ASN A 209 13.74 15.39 -20.70
C ASN A 209 12.91 16.61 -20.21
N PRO A 210 11.77 16.46 -19.58
CA PRO A 210 11.12 17.63 -19.03
C PRO A 210 11.83 18.08 -17.75
N HIS A 211 12.02 19.39 -17.58
CA HIS A 211 12.31 19.94 -16.26
C HIS A 211 11.12 19.68 -15.32
N LEU A 212 11.38 19.56 -14.01
CA LEU A 212 10.36 19.26 -12.99
C LEU A 212 9.08 20.09 -13.16
N LYS A 213 9.19 21.42 -13.38
CA LYS A 213 8.03 22.30 -13.59
C LYS A 213 7.22 21.86 -14.82
N LYS A 214 7.88 21.63 -15.96
CA LYS A 214 7.23 21.19 -17.22
C LYS A 214 6.59 19.81 -17.05
N ALA A 215 7.25 18.91 -16.30
CA ALA A 215 6.71 17.59 -15.99
C ALA A 215 5.42 17.67 -15.17
N LEU A 216 5.38 18.50 -14.12
CA LEU A 216 4.16 18.74 -13.32
C LEU A 216 3.05 19.41 -14.15
N ASP A 217 3.40 20.34 -15.04
CA ASP A 217 2.44 20.94 -15.96
C ASP A 217 1.82 19.90 -16.91
N PHE A 218 2.62 18.98 -17.46
CA PHE A 218 2.13 17.87 -18.29
C PHE A 218 1.22 16.93 -17.50
N LEU A 219 1.61 16.54 -16.29
CA LEU A 219 0.79 15.70 -15.41
C LEU A 219 -0.53 16.40 -15.08
N GLY A 220 -0.51 17.68 -14.72
CA GLY A 220 -1.71 18.46 -14.41
C GLY A 220 -2.66 18.58 -15.59
N LYS A 221 -2.14 18.89 -16.78
CA LYS A 221 -2.96 18.94 -18.01
C LYS A 221 -3.57 17.57 -18.33
N ALA A 222 -2.78 16.48 -18.24
CA ALA A 222 -3.27 15.13 -18.49
C ALA A 222 -4.40 14.73 -17.53
N LEU A 223 -4.24 15.00 -16.23
CA LEU A 223 -5.26 14.70 -15.22
C LEU A 223 -6.56 15.53 -15.38
N SER A 224 -6.44 16.72 -15.97
CA SER A 224 -7.59 17.59 -16.25
C SER A 224 -8.24 17.33 -17.61
N SER A 225 -7.61 16.49 -18.44
CA SER A 225 -8.10 16.19 -19.79
C SER A 225 -9.19 15.12 -19.77
N SER A 226 -10.00 15.09 -20.86
CA SER A 226 -10.99 14.03 -21.07
C SER A 226 -10.38 12.70 -21.52
N THR A 227 -9.04 12.59 -21.57
CA THR A 227 -8.35 11.35 -21.95
C THR A 227 -8.27 10.33 -20.82
N ASP A 228 -8.70 10.69 -19.61
CA ASP A 228 -8.92 9.81 -18.46
C ASP A 228 -7.71 8.91 -18.17
N PRO A 229 -6.52 9.47 -17.87
CA PRO A 229 -5.32 8.70 -17.58
C PRO A 229 -5.46 7.88 -16.29
N SER A 230 -4.74 6.76 -16.23
CA SER A 230 -4.75 5.84 -15.07
C SER A 230 -3.43 5.78 -14.32
N GLY A 231 -2.41 6.47 -14.79
CA GLY A 231 -1.09 6.60 -14.16
C GLY A 231 -0.41 7.87 -14.60
N GLY A 232 0.37 8.49 -13.72
CA GLY A 232 1.15 9.68 -14.02
C GLY A 232 2.35 9.78 -13.09
N VAL A 233 3.57 9.68 -13.65
CA VAL A 233 4.83 9.65 -12.90
C VAL A 233 5.88 10.52 -13.56
N PHE A 234 6.77 11.10 -12.75
CA PHE A 234 7.96 11.80 -13.21
C PHE A 234 9.21 11.22 -12.55
N TYR A 235 10.19 10.86 -13.37
CA TYR A 235 11.53 10.43 -12.96
C TYR A 235 12.55 11.48 -13.40
N PRO A 236 13.37 12.03 -12.47
CA PRO A 236 14.53 12.85 -12.83
C PRO A 236 15.60 12.07 -13.60
N ASP A 237 16.52 12.80 -14.22
CA ASP A 237 17.56 12.30 -15.12
C ASP A 237 18.47 11.22 -14.52
N TYR A 238 18.78 11.28 -13.23
CA TYR A 238 19.64 10.30 -12.57
C TYR A 238 19.05 8.88 -12.48
N PHE A 239 17.75 8.70 -12.77
CA PHE A 239 17.12 7.39 -12.89
C PHE A 239 17.05 6.89 -14.35
N GLY A 240 17.40 7.71 -15.32
CA GLY A 240 17.22 7.40 -16.74
C GLY A 240 17.91 6.12 -17.20
N LYS A 241 19.13 5.84 -16.72
CA LYS A 241 19.90 4.67 -17.12
C LYS A 241 19.49 3.37 -16.41
N ASP A 242 19.00 3.45 -15.17
CA ASP A 242 18.69 2.27 -14.34
C ASP A 242 17.27 1.73 -14.57
N PHE A 243 16.39 2.56 -15.13
CA PHE A 243 14.98 2.25 -15.28
C PHE A 243 14.56 1.84 -16.69
N VAL A 244 15.50 1.81 -17.60
CA VAL A 244 15.23 1.62 -19.02
C VAL A 244 14.77 0.20 -19.33
N LEU A 245 13.63 0.09 -19.97
CA LEU A 245 13.24 -1.03 -20.79
C LEU A 245 14.24 -1.08 -21.96
N ASN A 246 14.86 -2.20 -22.24
CA ASN A 246 16.07 -2.45 -23.02
C ASN A 246 16.30 -1.62 -24.32
N ASP A 247 15.28 -0.96 -24.85
CA ASP A 247 15.34 -0.17 -26.09
C ASP A 247 15.10 1.35 -25.90
N LEU A 248 14.73 1.78 -24.69
CA LEU A 248 14.56 3.19 -24.36
C LEU A 248 15.77 3.71 -23.56
N THR A 249 16.96 3.64 -24.17
CA THR A 249 18.12 4.36 -23.61
C THR A 249 17.83 5.84 -23.61
N HIS A 250 17.66 6.43 -22.41
CA HIS A 250 17.33 7.81 -22.29
C HIS A 250 18.31 8.53 -21.35
N ASP A 251 19.06 9.48 -21.88
CA ASP A 251 20.06 10.27 -21.14
C ASP A 251 19.44 11.42 -20.32
N GLY A 252 18.20 11.26 -19.84
CA GLY A 252 17.56 12.33 -19.09
C GLY A 252 16.31 11.92 -18.31
N GLY A 253 15.66 12.89 -17.69
CA GLY A 253 14.40 12.67 -16.96
C GLY A 253 13.25 12.29 -17.89
N LEU A 254 12.22 11.65 -17.37
CA LEU A 254 11.03 11.29 -18.13
C LEU A 254 9.74 11.56 -17.34
N THR A 255 8.69 11.89 -18.07
CA THR A 255 7.30 11.86 -17.56
C THR A 255 6.57 10.75 -18.27
N ALA A 256 5.91 9.87 -17.50
CA ALA A 256 5.12 8.79 -18.07
C ALA A 256 3.65 8.96 -17.70
N ILE A 257 2.77 8.83 -18.69
CA ILE A 257 1.31 8.95 -18.53
C ILE A 257 0.66 7.71 -19.14
N ARG A 258 -0.11 6.96 -18.33
CA ARG A 258 -0.77 5.72 -18.75
C ARG A 258 -2.23 5.98 -19.14
N ILE A 259 -2.63 5.41 -20.27
CA ILE A 259 -4.02 5.32 -20.73
C ILE A 259 -4.37 3.85 -20.90
N GLU A 260 -5.52 3.44 -20.37
CA GLU A 260 -5.99 2.07 -20.36
C GLU A 260 -7.46 1.96 -20.77
N GLY A 261 -7.86 0.81 -21.31
CA GLY A 261 -9.24 0.50 -21.67
C GLY A 261 -9.36 -0.31 -22.96
N PRO A 262 -10.50 -0.18 -23.69
CA PRO A 262 -10.70 -0.79 -25.00
C PRO A 262 -9.69 -0.27 -26.02
N THR A 263 -9.15 -1.15 -26.87
CA THR A 263 -8.02 -0.86 -27.78
C THR A 263 -8.24 0.39 -28.62
N ASN A 264 -9.34 0.47 -29.37
CA ASN A 264 -9.63 1.62 -30.24
C ASN A 264 -9.76 2.95 -29.46
N SER A 265 -10.28 2.89 -28.24
CA SER A 265 -10.40 4.07 -27.37
C SER A 265 -9.03 4.52 -26.84
N VAL A 266 -8.17 3.58 -26.46
CA VAL A 266 -6.82 3.89 -25.95
C VAL A 266 -6.00 4.59 -27.00
N ASP A 267 -6.03 4.15 -28.27
CA ASP A 267 -5.30 4.75 -29.39
C ASP A 267 -5.75 6.21 -29.63
N GLN A 268 -7.04 6.43 -29.69
CA GLN A 268 -7.60 7.79 -29.91
C GLN A 268 -7.26 8.72 -28.76
N ARG A 269 -7.37 8.25 -27.50
CA ARG A 269 -7.07 9.04 -26.29
C ARG A 269 -5.57 9.33 -26.17
N ALA A 270 -4.69 8.39 -26.51
CA ALA A 270 -3.24 8.60 -26.51
C ALA A 270 -2.85 9.67 -27.54
N ASN A 271 -3.35 9.57 -28.78
CA ASN A 271 -3.12 10.56 -29.84
C ASN A 271 -3.69 11.94 -29.47
N ARG A 272 -4.87 11.98 -28.87
CA ARG A 272 -5.48 13.22 -28.41
C ARG A 272 -4.65 13.87 -27.30
N LEU A 273 -4.23 13.11 -26.30
CA LEU A 273 -3.40 13.61 -25.20
C LEU A 273 -2.08 14.17 -25.69
N SER A 274 -1.41 13.48 -26.63
CA SER A 274 -0.17 13.97 -27.25
C SER A 274 -0.35 15.35 -27.89
N LYS A 275 -1.45 15.56 -28.63
CA LYS A 275 -1.80 16.86 -29.22
C LYS A 275 -2.13 17.92 -28.17
N GLU A 276 -2.93 17.59 -27.16
CA GLU A 276 -3.29 18.53 -26.09
C GLU A 276 -2.07 18.98 -25.26
N LEU A 277 -1.07 18.12 -25.12
CA LEU A 277 0.19 18.45 -24.47
C LEU A 277 1.18 19.22 -25.38
N GLY A 278 0.90 19.31 -26.68
CA GLY A 278 1.75 19.98 -27.65
C GLY A 278 3.10 19.30 -27.85
N LEU A 279 3.12 17.96 -27.79
CA LEU A 279 4.35 17.16 -27.90
C LEU A 279 4.77 17.01 -29.37
N LEU A 280 6.07 17.15 -29.61
CA LEU A 280 6.70 16.81 -30.89
C LEU A 280 7.08 15.32 -30.90
N ASP A 281 7.08 14.69 -32.07
CA ASP A 281 7.41 13.26 -32.22
C ASP A 281 8.74 12.89 -31.60
N GLN A 282 9.75 13.73 -31.69
CA GLN A 282 11.07 13.52 -31.10
C GLN A 282 11.10 13.56 -29.56
N GLU A 283 10.10 14.21 -28.93
CA GLU A 283 9.96 14.30 -27.46
C GLU A 283 9.15 13.15 -26.89
N LEU A 284 8.46 12.37 -27.73
CA LEU A 284 7.51 11.34 -27.35
C LEU A 284 8.02 9.95 -27.76
N SER A 285 7.84 9.00 -26.85
CA SER A 285 7.88 7.55 -27.13
C SER A 285 6.63 6.91 -26.53
N ILE A 286 6.15 5.84 -27.13
CA ILE A 286 4.97 5.12 -26.66
C ILE A 286 5.39 3.71 -26.27
N LEU A 287 5.05 3.32 -25.05
CA LEU A 287 5.13 1.94 -24.58
C LEU A 287 3.79 1.26 -24.84
N GLU A 288 3.82 0.18 -25.60
CA GLU A 288 2.66 -0.67 -25.83
C GLU A 288 2.39 -1.60 -24.65
N SER A 289 1.25 -2.30 -24.66
CA SER A 289 0.68 -3.06 -23.54
C SER A 289 1.67 -3.80 -22.64
N GLU A 290 2.54 -4.64 -23.20
CA GLU A 290 3.49 -5.42 -22.40
C GLU A 290 4.54 -4.53 -21.73
N GLN A 291 5.18 -3.66 -22.50
CA GLN A 291 6.20 -2.72 -22.00
C GLN A 291 5.59 -1.73 -21.00
N SER A 292 4.36 -1.24 -21.29
CA SER A 292 3.60 -0.40 -20.36
C SER A 292 3.37 -1.12 -19.02
N ASN A 293 2.91 -2.37 -19.05
CA ASN A 293 2.70 -3.16 -17.83
C ASN A 293 4.00 -3.39 -17.04
N ILE A 294 5.11 -3.70 -17.72
CA ILE A 294 6.42 -3.85 -17.08
C ILE A 294 6.84 -2.54 -16.40
N PHE A 295 6.72 -1.40 -17.10
CA PHE A 295 7.04 -0.08 -16.57
C PHE A 295 6.29 0.21 -15.26
N TRP A 296 4.95 0.05 -15.26
CA TRP A 296 4.13 0.35 -14.09
C TRP A 296 4.29 -0.66 -12.96
N ASN A 297 4.61 -1.92 -13.27
CA ASN A 297 4.98 -2.91 -12.24
C ASN A 297 6.28 -2.53 -11.53
N ARG A 298 7.31 -2.09 -12.25
CA ARG A 298 8.56 -1.60 -11.67
C ARG A 298 8.34 -0.34 -10.84
N THR A 299 7.53 0.60 -11.35
CA THR A 299 7.17 1.85 -10.63
C THR A 299 6.49 1.55 -9.30
N LYS A 300 5.40 0.77 -9.30
CA LYS A 300 4.66 0.45 -8.06
C LYS A 300 5.51 -0.31 -7.04
N ASN A 301 6.45 -1.14 -7.48
CA ASN A 301 7.32 -1.93 -6.62
C ASN A 301 8.58 -1.18 -6.16
N LEU A 302 8.71 0.09 -6.53
CA LEU A 302 9.83 0.95 -6.16
C LEU A 302 11.20 0.38 -6.58
N GLU A 303 11.27 -0.27 -7.76
CA GLU A 303 12.49 -0.97 -8.19
C GLU A 303 13.70 -0.06 -8.33
N VAL A 304 13.50 1.23 -8.65
CA VAL A 304 14.57 2.24 -8.68
C VAL A 304 15.29 2.42 -7.33
N PHE A 305 14.67 1.99 -6.24
CA PHE A 305 15.23 2.03 -4.89
C PHE A 305 15.71 0.67 -4.38
N LYS A 306 15.68 -0.38 -5.20
CA LYS A 306 16.07 -1.74 -4.81
C LYS A 306 17.50 -1.84 -4.28
N SER A 307 18.43 -1.13 -4.90
CA SER A 307 19.86 -1.11 -4.51
C SER A 307 20.20 -0.07 -3.45
N LEU A 308 19.28 0.83 -3.09
CA LEU A 308 19.54 1.89 -2.14
C LEU A 308 19.64 1.34 -0.72
N LYS A 309 20.77 1.56 -0.06
CA LYS A 309 20.95 1.30 1.38
C LYS A 309 20.34 2.39 2.24
N SER A 310 20.00 3.53 1.66
CA SER A 310 19.62 4.79 2.26
C SER A 310 18.17 4.84 2.77
N ASN A 311 17.87 5.93 3.48
CA ASN A 311 16.54 6.18 4.05
C ASN A 311 15.53 6.52 2.95
N LEU A 312 14.32 5.96 3.02
CA LEU A 312 13.24 6.18 2.06
C LEU A 312 12.01 6.74 2.76
N LEU A 313 11.58 7.91 2.32
CA LEU A 313 10.39 8.60 2.78
C LEU A 313 9.31 8.58 1.70
N ARG A 314 8.07 8.40 2.14
CA ARG A 314 6.86 8.57 1.35
C ARG A 314 6.17 9.87 1.78
N ILE A 315 6.10 10.85 0.88
CA ILE A 315 5.55 12.18 1.14
C ILE A 315 4.30 12.35 0.28
N VAL A 316 3.17 12.64 0.90
CA VAL A 316 1.90 12.89 0.20
C VAL A 316 1.47 14.32 0.48
N LEU A 317 1.12 15.04 -0.59
CA LEU A 317 0.76 16.46 -0.52
C LEU A 317 -0.11 16.83 -1.74
N PRO A 318 -0.79 18.01 -1.72
CA PRO A 318 -1.45 18.53 -2.90
C PRO A 318 -0.45 18.73 -4.04
N MET A 319 -0.81 18.37 -5.27
CA MET A 319 0.05 18.47 -6.45
C MET A 319 0.59 19.90 -6.65
N SER A 320 -0.19 20.94 -6.36
CA SER A 320 0.22 22.35 -6.43
C SER A 320 1.44 22.69 -5.59
N GLU A 321 1.66 21.94 -4.51
CA GLU A 321 2.74 22.19 -3.54
C GLU A 321 4.03 21.42 -3.87
N THR A 322 3.96 20.44 -4.76
CA THR A 322 5.05 19.50 -5.05
C THR A 322 6.32 20.21 -5.55
N LEU A 323 6.18 21.19 -6.45
CA LEU A 323 7.33 21.94 -6.96
C LEU A 323 8.10 22.63 -5.84
N GLN A 324 7.38 23.35 -4.96
CA GLN A 324 7.99 24.12 -3.86
C GLN A 324 8.65 23.20 -2.82
N VAL A 325 7.99 22.08 -2.50
CA VAL A 325 8.56 21.09 -1.56
C VAL A 325 9.83 20.48 -2.14
N ILE A 326 9.83 20.01 -3.40
CA ILE A 326 11.03 19.44 -4.02
C ILE A 326 12.18 20.45 -4.07
N GLN A 327 11.91 21.75 -4.39
CA GLN A 327 12.93 22.77 -4.40
C GLN A 327 13.63 22.95 -3.04
N LYS A 328 12.86 22.84 -1.95
CA LYS A 328 13.42 22.89 -0.58
C LYS A 328 14.16 21.61 -0.21
N LEU A 329 13.62 20.44 -0.58
CA LEU A 329 14.22 19.14 -0.27
C LEU A 329 15.55 18.91 -1.01
N LYS A 330 15.78 19.54 -2.17
CA LYS A 330 17.05 19.45 -2.91
C LYS A 330 18.27 19.92 -2.10
N ASN A 331 18.08 20.74 -1.07
CA ASN A 331 19.16 21.14 -0.17
C ASN A 331 19.73 19.98 0.66
N PHE A 332 19.06 18.80 0.67
CA PHE A 332 19.44 17.61 1.43
C PHE A 332 19.97 16.46 0.57
N GLU A 333 20.38 16.73 -0.67
CA GLU A 333 20.94 15.71 -1.60
C GLU A 333 20.03 14.49 -1.79
N ILE A 334 18.79 14.75 -2.18
CA ILE A 334 17.78 13.71 -2.35
C ILE A 334 17.82 13.06 -3.73
N LYS A 335 17.49 11.73 -3.78
CA LYS A 335 17.01 11.08 -4.99
C LYS A 335 15.51 10.84 -4.85
N TYR A 336 14.71 11.21 -5.84
CA TYR A 336 13.26 11.13 -5.75
C TYR A 336 12.61 10.81 -7.09
N PHE A 337 11.41 10.28 -7.04
CA PHE A 337 10.48 10.34 -8.15
C PHE A 337 9.09 10.76 -7.65
N ILE A 338 8.26 11.21 -8.56
CA ILE A 338 6.92 11.73 -8.26
C ILE A 338 5.89 10.81 -8.92
N ASP A 339 4.87 10.41 -8.17
CA ASP A 339 3.78 9.54 -8.61
C ASP A 339 2.41 10.20 -8.32
N TRP A 340 1.34 9.49 -8.63
CA TRP A 340 -0.04 9.92 -8.47
C TRP A 340 -0.33 11.25 -9.18
N GLY A 341 0.28 11.43 -10.35
CA GLY A 341 0.11 12.65 -11.13
C GLY A 341 0.63 13.91 -10.45
N GLY A 342 1.53 13.78 -9.49
CA GLY A 342 2.12 14.89 -8.76
C GLY A 342 1.84 14.90 -7.25
N GLY A 343 0.93 14.05 -6.76
CA GLY A 343 0.50 14.06 -5.36
C GLY A 343 1.31 13.17 -4.40
N LEU A 344 2.27 12.42 -4.91
CA LEU A 344 3.13 11.54 -4.12
C LEU A 344 4.58 11.72 -4.51
N ILE A 345 5.45 11.97 -3.53
CA ILE A 345 6.89 11.96 -3.68
C ILE A 345 7.46 10.75 -2.93
N TRP A 346 8.22 9.93 -3.63
CA TRP A 346 9.12 8.95 -3.05
C TRP A 346 10.51 9.54 -3.02
N ALA A 347 11.05 9.81 -1.82
CA ALA A 347 12.33 10.48 -1.66
C ALA A 347 13.30 9.66 -0.81
N SER A 348 14.49 9.42 -1.35
CA SER A 348 15.60 8.75 -0.68
C SER A 348 16.64 9.77 -0.23
N PHE A 349 17.20 9.56 0.96
CA PHE A 349 18.20 10.42 1.61
C PHE A 349 19.39 9.56 2.00
N ASP A 350 20.57 9.88 1.50
CA ASP A 350 21.78 9.14 1.84
C ASP A 350 22.17 9.39 3.31
N GLN A 351 21.95 10.62 3.79
CA GLN A 351 22.12 10.98 5.19
C GLN A 351 20.84 11.58 5.75
N LEU A 352 20.30 10.95 6.79
CA LEU A 352 19.09 11.42 7.47
C LEU A 352 19.29 11.31 8.98
N ASN A 353 19.26 12.44 9.67
CA ASN A 353 19.27 12.51 11.12
C ASN A 353 18.00 13.18 11.65
N THR A 354 17.84 13.25 12.97
CA THR A 354 16.65 13.83 13.61
C THR A 354 16.45 15.30 13.27
N LYS A 355 17.52 16.09 13.10
CA LYS A 355 17.44 17.52 12.74
C LYS A 355 16.93 17.68 11.30
N ILE A 356 17.55 17.01 10.34
CA ILE A 356 17.15 17.03 8.92
C ILE A 356 15.70 16.54 8.79
N LEU A 357 15.35 15.45 9.47
CA LEU A 357 14.00 14.92 9.45
C LEU A 357 12.97 15.91 9.99
N SER A 358 13.31 16.66 11.08
CA SER A 358 12.44 17.71 11.61
C SER A 358 12.21 18.81 10.59
N GLU A 359 13.26 19.31 9.94
CA GLU A 359 13.16 20.34 8.90
C GLU A 359 12.31 19.90 7.69
N ILE A 360 12.45 18.62 7.29
CA ILE A 360 11.63 18.02 6.23
C ILE A 360 10.16 17.94 6.67
N LYS A 361 9.89 17.46 7.90
CA LYS A 361 8.53 17.39 8.45
C LYS A 361 7.86 18.75 8.50
N ASP A 362 8.56 19.78 8.97
CA ASP A 362 8.05 21.14 9.04
C ASP A 362 7.77 21.71 7.65
N THR A 363 8.67 21.46 6.72
CA THR A 363 8.48 21.86 5.32
C THR A 363 7.23 21.22 4.73
N VAL A 364 7.10 19.89 4.83
CA VAL A 364 5.96 19.15 4.26
C VAL A 364 4.65 19.55 4.94
N LYS A 365 4.66 19.77 6.26
CA LYS A 365 3.48 20.21 7.02
C LYS A 365 3.00 21.61 6.58
N LYS A 366 3.92 22.55 6.34
CA LYS A 366 3.60 23.90 5.82
C LYS A 366 2.90 23.84 4.46
N HIS A 367 3.21 22.81 3.67
CA HIS A 367 2.61 22.54 2.36
C HIS A 367 1.48 21.50 2.42
N GLN A 368 0.78 21.38 3.56
CA GLN A 368 -0.40 20.52 3.78
C GLN A 368 -0.14 19.03 3.52
N GLY A 369 1.12 18.60 3.54
CA GLY A 369 1.52 17.23 3.30
C GLY A 369 1.71 16.44 4.59
N TYR A 370 1.92 15.14 4.43
CA TYR A 370 2.29 14.22 5.49
C TYR A 370 3.34 13.21 5.03
N ILE A 371 4.12 12.72 5.98
CA ILE A 371 5.26 11.82 5.75
C ILE A 371 5.00 10.47 6.39
N THR A 372 5.43 9.42 5.70
CA THR A 372 5.64 8.09 6.26
C THR A 372 7.09 7.69 6.03
N LEU A 373 7.80 7.30 7.08
CA LEU A 373 9.13 6.73 6.97
C LEU A 373 8.99 5.26 6.57
N ILE A 374 9.41 4.91 5.36
CA ILE A 374 9.26 3.55 4.82
C ILE A 374 10.45 2.67 5.19
N LYS A 375 11.67 3.19 4.97
CA LYS A 375 12.93 2.54 5.32
C LYS A 375 13.81 3.60 5.96
N VAL A 376 14.28 3.36 7.15
CA VAL A 376 15.20 4.25 7.87
C VAL A 376 16.14 3.41 8.73
N GLU A 377 17.29 3.98 9.07
CA GLU A 377 18.24 3.38 9.99
C GLU A 377 17.61 3.16 11.37
N GLU A 378 18.03 2.12 12.07
CA GLU A 378 17.41 1.68 13.33
C GLU A 378 17.48 2.75 14.43
N ASP A 379 18.59 3.51 14.53
CA ASP A 379 18.74 4.59 15.52
C ASP A 379 17.73 5.73 15.29
N LEU A 380 17.53 6.09 14.02
CA LEU A 380 16.52 7.08 13.65
C LEU A 380 15.11 6.55 13.87
N LYS A 381 14.88 5.26 13.59
CA LYS A 381 13.60 4.61 13.80
C LYS A 381 13.19 4.55 15.27
N ALA A 382 14.16 4.41 16.18
CA ALA A 382 13.91 4.38 17.62
C ALA A 382 13.52 5.76 18.16
N SER A 383 14.06 6.84 17.59
CA SER A 383 13.91 8.21 18.09
C SER A 383 12.85 9.05 17.36
N ALA A 384 12.44 8.65 16.15
CA ALA A 384 11.57 9.44 15.29
C ALA A 384 10.13 8.93 15.23
N ASP A 385 9.19 9.85 15.00
CA ASP A 385 7.83 9.50 14.59
C ASP A 385 7.82 9.04 13.15
N ILE A 386 7.43 7.79 12.94
CA ILE A 386 7.36 7.15 11.62
C ILE A 386 6.22 7.72 10.78
N PHE A 387 5.12 8.09 11.41
CA PHE A 387 3.94 8.66 10.77
C PHE A 387 3.71 10.08 11.30
N THR A 388 3.47 11.01 10.39
CA THR A 388 3.04 12.36 10.79
C THR A 388 1.59 12.34 11.23
N ILE A 389 1.31 12.83 12.42
CA ILE A 389 -0.06 13.00 12.93
C ILE A 389 -0.17 14.32 13.70
N ASP A 390 -1.29 15.01 13.55
CA ASP A 390 -1.57 16.17 14.39
C ASP A 390 -2.15 15.76 15.76
N PRO A 391 -2.04 16.61 16.79
CA PRO A 391 -2.48 16.28 18.15
C PRO A 391 -3.97 15.95 18.27
N ILE A 392 -4.81 16.54 17.44
CA ILE A 392 -6.27 16.29 17.49
C ILE A 392 -6.56 14.89 16.95
N LYS A 393 -5.97 14.56 15.79
CA LYS A 393 -6.08 13.22 15.20
C LYS A 393 -5.48 12.15 16.10
N TYR A 394 -4.38 12.45 16.80
CA TYR A 394 -3.80 11.53 17.78
C TYR A 394 -4.79 11.20 18.90
N LYS A 395 -5.44 12.21 19.51
CA LYS A 395 -6.45 12.01 20.56
C LYS A 395 -7.64 11.17 20.09
N ILE A 396 -8.08 11.37 18.85
CA ILE A 396 -9.16 10.58 18.24
C ILE A 396 -8.67 9.13 18.05
N SER A 397 -7.48 8.93 17.51
CA SER A 397 -6.89 7.61 17.30
C SER A 397 -6.72 6.84 18.61
N GLU A 398 -6.32 7.52 19.67
CA GLU A 398 -6.22 6.93 21.02
C GLU A 398 -7.58 6.43 21.54
N LYS A 399 -8.64 7.21 21.39
CA LYS A 399 -9.99 6.80 21.77
C LYS A 399 -10.46 5.58 20.96
N ILE A 400 -10.20 5.57 19.65
CA ILE A 400 -10.50 4.44 18.78
C ILE A 400 -9.72 3.20 19.24
N LYS A 401 -8.41 3.34 19.47
CA LYS A 401 -7.58 2.24 19.99
C LYS A 401 -8.16 1.64 21.26
N ARG A 402 -8.56 2.46 22.23
CA ARG A 402 -9.18 2.00 23.49
C ARG A 402 -10.48 1.26 23.26
N SER A 403 -11.27 1.64 22.25
CA SER A 403 -12.52 0.96 21.92
C SER A 403 -12.29 -0.43 21.32
N PHE A 404 -11.30 -0.57 20.44
CA PHE A 404 -10.99 -1.83 19.78
C PHE A 404 -10.09 -2.74 20.60
N ASP A 405 -9.08 -2.18 21.25
CA ASP A 405 -8.07 -2.90 22.03
C ASP A 405 -7.74 -2.16 23.32
N PRO A 406 -8.60 -2.30 24.36
CA PRO A 406 -8.48 -1.52 25.59
C PRO A 406 -7.21 -1.78 26.39
N LYS A 407 -6.60 -2.96 26.26
CA LYS A 407 -5.33 -3.30 26.90
C LYS A 407 -4.10 -3.05 26.03
N ARG A 408 -4.31 -2.56 24.80
CA ARG A 408 -3.25 -2.24 23.84
C ARG A 408 -2.31 -3.41 23.55
N ILE A 409 -2.87 -4.61 23.45
CA ILE A 409 -2.08 -5.82 23.21
C ILE A 409 -1.71 -6.01 21.73
N PHE A 410 -2.41 -5.39 20.77
CA PHE A 410 -2.17 -5.54 19.35
C PHE A 410 -1.12 -4.56 18.83
N ASN A 411 0.01 -5.05 18.34
CA ASN A 411 1.10 -4.28 17.75
C ASN A 411 1.37 -2.96 18.53
N PRO A 412 1.61 -3.01 19.86
CA PRO A 412 1.63 -1.82 20.72
C PRO A 412 2.73 -0.84 20.30
N GLY A 413 2.36 0.39 20.02
CA GLY A 413 3.32 1.43 19.61
C GLY A 413 3.80 1.35 18.16
N LYS A 414 3.27 0.44 17.33
CA LYS A 414 3.67 0.25 15.93
C LYS A 414 3.48 1.51 15.09
N MET A 415 2.40 2.24 15.29
CA MET A 415 2.12 3.49 14.56
C MET A 415 2.61 4.72 15.33
N TYR A 416 2.12 4.88 16.54
CA TYR A 416 2.39 6.03 17.38
C TYR A 416 2.74 5.58 18.80
N THR A 417 3.50 6.41 19.51
CA THR A 417 3.80 6.13 20.92
C THR A 417 2.49 5.98 21.70
N GLY A 418 2.29 4.85 22.36
CA GLY A 418 1.11 4.55 23.16
C GLY A 418 -0.13 4.06 22.39
N ILE A 419 -0.04 3.87 21.06
CA ILE A 419 -1.17 3.34 20.24
C ILE A 419 -0.72 2.09 19.50
#